data_2cfb23eb605f9528a94462dd50346a96
#
_entry.id   2cfb23eb605f9528a94462dd50346a96
#
_cell.length_a   1.000
_cell.length_b   1.000
_cell.length_c   1.000
_cell.angle_alpha   90.00
_cell.angle_beta   90.00
_cell.angle_gamma   90.00
#
_symmetry.space_group_name_H-M   'P 1'
#
loop_
_entity.id
_entity.type
_entity.pdbx_description
1 polymer ?
#
loop_
_entity_poly.entity_id
_entity_poly.type
_entity_poly.pdbx_seq_one_letter_code
_entity_poly.pdbx_strand_id
1 'polypeptide(L)'
;GDWSSDVCSSDLRVLVGENINEEYSHDELSGTSSYPDVVVKAKSAEEIAAIMKYAYENTIPVTPRGAGTGLVGSSVPMEHGIMIDTTLMNQILELDEENLTVTVEPGVLLMELSAYVEDHDFFYPPDPGEKSATIGGNISTNAGGMRAVKYGVTRDYVMGLEVVLPDGTITQFGGKVVKNSSGYDLKDL
;
A
#
# COMPACT_ATOMS: atom_id res chain seq x y z
N GLY A 1 7.19 27.79 0.13
CA GLY A 1 6.09 27.77 -0.83
C GLY A 1 5.11 26.70 -0.41
N ASP A 2 3.84 26.93 -0.65
CA ASP A 2 2.76 26.00 -0.27
C ASP A 2 2.70 24.88 -1.31
N TRP A 3 3.56 23.87 -1.15
CA TRP A 3 3.66 22.72 -2.06
C TRP A 3 2.41 21.81 -2.02
N SER A 4 1.61 21.91 -0.94
CA SER A 4 0.39 21.09 -0.76
C SER A 4 -0.66 21.40 -1.83
N SER A 5 -0.72 22.63 -2.33
CA SER A 5 -1.65 23.03 -3.38
C SER A 5 -1.28 22.54 -4.78
N ASP A 6 0.00 22.28 -5.01
CA ASP A 6 0.51 21.87 -6.34
C ASP A 6 0.44 20.34 -6.54
N VAL A 7 0.44 19.56 -5.47
CA VAL A 7 0.47 18.10 -5.51
C VAL A 7 -0.91 17.46 -5.31
N CYS A 8 -1.76 18.08 -4.48
CA CYS A 8 -3.10 17.59 -4.20
C CYS A 8 -4.15 18.64 -4.56
N SER A 9 -5.00 18.33 -5.51
CA SER A 9 -6.02 19.24 -6.04
C SER A 9 -7.16 19.61 -5.07
N SER A 10 -7.09 19.20 -3.79
CA SER A 10 -8.06 19.59 -2.76
C SER A 10 -7.42 19.58 -1.36
N ASP A 11 -7.56 20.65 -0.63
CA ASP A 11 -7.08 20.83 0.76
C ASP A 11 -7.62 19.78 1.74
N LEU A 12 -8.75 19.13 1.42
CA LEU A 12 -9.38 18.09 2.24
C LEU A 12 -8.59 16.78 2.30
N ARG A 13 -7.61 16.58 1.41
CA ARG A 13 -6.77 15.39 1.38
C ARG A 13 -5.42 15.58 2.05
N VAL A 14 -5.13 16.79 2.51
CA VAL A 14 -3.89 17.14 3.23
C VAL A 14 -4.26 17.52 4.65
N LEU A 15 -3.78 16.74 5.61
CA LEU A 15 -4.03 16.96 7.04
C LEU A 15 -2.76 17.46 7.70
N VAL A 16 -2.88 18.55 8.49
CA VAL A 16 -1.76 19.14 9.23
C VAL A 16 -2.19 19.51 10.65
N GLY A 17 -1.26 19.44 11.59
CA GLY A 17 -1.46 19.85 12.97
C GLY A 17 -2.65 19.15 13.63
N GLU A 18 -3.58 19.93 14.19
CA GLU A 18 -4.75 19.41 14.92
C GLU A 18 -5.76 18.63 14.04
N ASN A 19 -5.66 18.72 12.72
CA ASN A 19 -6.49 17.95 11.80
C ASN A 19 -5.99 16.51 11.56
N ILE A 20 -4.80 16.16 12.07
CA ILE A 20 -4.28 14.80 12.01
C ILE A 20 -4.93 13.98 13.13
N ASN A 21 -5.78 13.04 12.76
CA ASN A 21 -6.45 12.16 13.72
C ASN A 21 -5.44 11.26 14.47
N GLU A 22 -5.80 10.83 15.67
CA GLU A 22 -4.98 9.95 16.50
C GLU A 22 -4.63 8.64 15.80
N GLU A 23 -5.51 8.10 14.96
CA GLU A 23 -5.27 6.88 14.18
C GLU A 23 -3.99 6.91 13.34
N TYR A 24 -3.54 8.09 12.90
CA TYR A 24 -2.31 8.25 12.12
C TYR A 24 -1.03 8.20 12.96
N SER A 25 -1.15 8.17 14.29
CA SER A 25 -0.01 8.14 15.19
C SER A 25 0.49 6.73 15.52
N HIS A 26 -0.31 5.69 15.28
CA HIS A 26 -0.01 4.32 15.69
C HIS A 26 -0.53 3.28 14.68
N ASP A 27 -0.05 2.06 14.77
CA ASP A 27 -0.66 0.87 14.22
C ASP A 27 -1.14 -0.04 15.37
N GLU A 28 -1.37 -1.32 15.13
CA GLU A 28 -1.80 -2.28 16.17
C GLU A 28 -0.64 -2.78 17.07
N LEU A 29 0.59 -2.33 16.82
CA LEU A 29 1.72 -2.60 17.72
C LEU A 29 1.59 -1.75 18.97
N SER A 30 1.33 -2.38 20.11
CA SER A 30 1.20 -1.67 21.38
C SER A 30 2.50 -0.99 21.82
N GLY A 31 2.39 0.24 22.34
CA GLY A 31 3.50 0.98 22.94
C GLY A 31 4.35 1.78 21.96
N THR A 32 3.98 1.82 20.68
CA THR A 32 4.65 2.63 19.66
C THR A 32 3.67 3.67 19.11
N SER A 33 4.00 4.96 19.24
CA SER A 33 3.17 6.05 18.74
C SER A 33 4.04 7.25 18.40
N SER A 34 3.78 7.83 17.22
CA SER A 34 4.41 9.08 16.75
C SER A 34 3.51 9.72 15.70
N TYR A 35 3.38 11.06 15.72
CA TYR A 35 2.59 11.78 14.72
C TYR A 35 3.45 12.20 13.53
N PRO A 36 2.93 12.11 12.29
CA PRO A 36 3.56 12.74 11.14
C PRO A 36 3.38 14.27 11.22
N ASP A 37 4.23 15.01 10.50
CA ASP A 37 4.04 16.46 10.34
C ASP A 37 2.88 16.75 9.37
N VAL A 38 2.68 15.88 8.41
CA VAL A 38 1.59 15.99 7.43
C VAL A 38 1.12 14.60 6.97
N VAL A 39 -0.18 14.45 6.77
CA VAL A 39 -0.79 13.29 6.09
C VAL A 39 -1.30 13.71 4.74
N VAL A 40 -0.97 12.96 3.69
CA VAL A 40 -1.49 13.16 2.35
C VAL A 40 -2.23 11.90 1.90
N LYS A 41 -3.53 12.04 1.60
CA LYS A 41 -4.37 10.96 1.05
C LYS A 41 -4.24 10.94 -0.47
N ALA A 42 -3.36 10.10 -0.97
CA ALA A 42 -3.08 9.99 -2.40
C ALA A 42 -4.18 9.25 -3.17
N LYS A 43 -4.37 9.63 -4.43
CA LYS A 43 -5.35 9.00 -5.35
C LYS A 43 -4.70 8.39 -6.58
N SER A 44 -3.42 8.62 -6.81
CA SER A 44 -2.73 8.05 -7.97
C SER A 44 -1.23 7.88 -7.70
N ALA A 45 -0.59 7.05 -8.54
CA ALA A 45 0.85 6.86 -8.52
C ALA A 45 1.62 8.16 -8.83
N GLU A 46 1.07 9.03 -9.69
CA GLU A 46 1.67 10.31 -10.05
C GLU A 46 1.68 11.29 -8.87
N GLU A 47 0.61 11.33 -8.08
CA GLU A 47 0.58 12.13 -6.85
C GLU A 47 1.65 11.64 -5.86
N ILE A 48 1.74 10.31 -5.66
CA ILE A 48 2.78 9.71 -4.82
C ILE A 48 4.18 10.03 -5.35
N ALA A 49 4.40 9.92 -6.67
CA ALA A 49 5.67 10.22 -7.31
C ALA A 49 6.12 11.68 -7.08
N ALA A 50 5.18 12.62 -7.19
CA ALA A 50 5.47 14.03 -6.93
C ALA A 50 5.85 14.29 -5.46
N ILE A 51 5.14 13.66 -4.52
CA ILE A 51 5.44 13.74 -3.08
C ILE A 51 6.82 13.13 -2.78
N MET A 52 7.08 11.92 -3.30
CA MET A 52 8.35 11.21 -3.11
C MET A 52 9.54 12.01 -3.65
N LYS A 53 9.41 12.56 -4.85
CA LYS A 53 10.44 13.42 -5.45
C LYS A 53 10.74 14.64 -4.57
N TYR A 54 9.69 15.34 -4.12
CA TYR A 54 9.84 16.49 -3.23
C TYR A 54 10.52 16.10 -1.91
N ALA A 55 10.09 15.00 -1.30
CA ALA A 55 10.66 14.50 -0.05
C ALA A 55 12.14 14.11 -0.22
N TYR A 56 12.48 13.46 -1.34
CA TYR A 56 13.86 13.07 -1.66
C TYR A 56 14.77 14.29 -1.81
N GLU A 57 14.36 15.28 -2.61
CA GLU A 57 15.13 16.52 -2.85
C GLU A 57 15.33 17.34 -1.56
N ASN A 58 14.43 17.23 -0.58
CA ASN A 58 14.46 17.96 0.68
C ASN A 58 14.86 17.11 1.89
N THR A 59 15.21 15.84 1.69
CA THR A 59 15.61 14.90 2.76
C THR A 59 14.52 14.81 3.85
N ILE A 60 13.24 14.70 3.45
CA ILE A 60 12.10 14.58 4.35
C ILE A 60 11.76 13.10 4.50
N PRO A 61 11.61 12.54 5.72
CA PRO A 61 11.14 11.19 5.95
C PRO A 61 9.74 10.96 5.39
N VAL A 62 9.51 9.78 4.80
CA VAL A 62 8.20 9.38 4.28
C VAL A 62 7.79 8.05 4.87
N THR A 63 6.55 7.98 5.38
CA THR A 63 5.95 6.75 5.91
C THR A 63 4.71 6.42 5.09
N PRO A 64 4.68 5.29 4.35
CA PRO A 64 3.47 4.84 3.68
C PRO A 64 2.50 4.22 4.70
N ARG A 65 1.19 4.40 4.47
CA ARG A 65 0.14 3.85 5.30
C ARG A 65 -1.04 3.34 4.46
N GLY A 66 -1.49 2.14 4.75
CA GLY A 66 -2.79 1.62 4.36
C GLY A 66 -3.79 1.75 5.52
N ALA A 67 -4.47 0.67 5.90
CA ALA A 67 -5.45 0.70 7.00
C ALA A 67 -4.83 0.81 8.43
N GLY A 68 -3.51 0.72 8.57
CA GLY A 68 -2.85 0.82 9.86
C GLY A 68 -3.00 -0.40 10.78
N THR A 69 -3.39 -1.54 10.24
CA THR A 69 -3.64 -2.79 10.97
C THR A 69 -2.38 -3.64 11.22
N GLY A 70 -1.20 -3.10 10.92
CA GLY A 70 0.09 -3.77 11.10
C GLY A 70 0.45 -3.97 12.57
N LEU A 71 1.30 -4.99 12.83
CA LEU A 71 1.78 -5.34 14.18
C LEU A 71 3.29 -5.15 14.31
N VAL A 72 3.91 -4.38 13.42
CA VAL A 72 5.37 -4.23 13.35
C VAL A 72 5.86 -2.78 13.40
N GLY A 73 4.95 -1.82 13.57
CA GLY A 73 5.29 -0.39 13.65
C GLY A 73 5.69 0.24 12.31
N SER A 74 5.54 -0.47 11.19
CA SER A 74 6.02 0.01 9.87
C SER A 74 5.23 1.19 9.31
N SER A 75 4.01 1.41 9.78
CA SER A 75 3.17 2.55 9.41
C SER A 75 3.16 3.67 10.46
N VAL A 76 4.05 3.61 11.45
CA VAL A 76 4.22 4.64 12.48
C VAL A 76 5.36 5.58 12.08
N PRO A 77 5.12 6.90 11.95
CA PRO A 77 6.11 7.85 11.45
C PRO A 77 7.10 8.26 12.54
N MET A 78 8.02 7.36 12.91
CA MET A 78 8.97 7.55 14.00
C MET A 78 9.87 8.79 13.82
N GLU A 79 10.13 9.17 12.59
CA GLU A 79 10.94 10.35 12.21
C GLU A 79 10.05 11.52 11.77
N HIS A 80 8.76 11.50 12.14
CA HIS A 80 7.77 12.49 11.70
C HIS A 80 7.63 12.56 10.16
N GLY A 81 7.75 13.75 9.55
CA GLY A 81 7.74 13.94 8.10
C GLY A 81 6.38 13.71 7.44
N ILE A 82 6.40 13.17 6.21
CA ILE A 82 5.20 12.99 5.39
C ILE A 82 4.66 11.57 5.55
N MET A 83 3.38 11.43 5.89
CA MET A 83 2.67 10.17 5.78
C MET A 83 1.84 10.15 4.49
N ILE A 84 2.03 9.13 3.67
CA ILE A 84 1.24 8.89 2.46
C ILE A 84 0.19 7.82 2.76
N ASP A 85 -1.07 8.25 2.85
CA ASP A 85 -2.22 7.37 3.02
C ASP A 85 -2.74 6.95 1.65
N THR A 86 -2.72 5.64 1.38
CA THR A 86 -3.13 5.04 0.11
C THR A 86 -4.57 4.53 0.11
N THR A 87 -5.35 4.74 1.17
CA THR A 87 -6.71 4.19 1.30
C THR A 87 -7.71 4.72 0.28
N LEU A 88 -7.45 5.86 -0.36
CA LEU A 88 -8.26 6.38 -1.46
C LEU A 88 -7.97 5.71 -2.81
N MET A 89 -6.89 4.96 -2.93
CA MET A 89 -6.55 4.14 -4.10
C MET A 89 -7.13 2.75 -3.88
N ASN A 90 -8.42 2.59 -4.04
CA ASN A 90 -9.18 1.41 -3.61
C ASN A 90 -10.01 0.77 -4.73
N GLN A 91 -9.58 0.93 -5.98
CA GLN A 91 -10.28 0.34 -7.11
C GLN A 91 -9.73 -1.05 -7.46
N ILE A 92 -10.64 -1.98 -7.81
CA ILE A 92 -10.31 -3.21 -8.53
C ILE A 92 -10.31 -2.85 -10.00
N LEU A 93 -9.14 -2.90 -10.64
CA LEU A 93 -8.93 -2.35 -11.99
C LEU A 93 -9.25 -3.36 -13.09
N GLU A 94 -8.93 -4.65 -12.86
CA GLU A 94 -9.11 -5.70 -13.86
C GLU A 94 -9.24 -7.07 -13.19
N LEU A 95 -10.14 -7.90 -13.66
CA LEU A 95 -10.15 -9.34 -13.42
C LEU A 95 -9.89 -10.06 -14.75
N ASP A 96 -8.75 -10.72 -14.84
CA ASP A 96 -8.34 -11.50 -16.00
C ASP A 96 -8.58 -12.98 -15.69
N GLU A 97 -9.76 -13.46 -16.09
CA GLU A 97 -10.22 -14.83 -15.83
C GLU A 97 -9.39 -15.89 -16.56
N GLU A 98 -8.84 -15.55 -17.74
CA GLU A 98 -8.02 -16.48 -18.52
C GLU A 98 -6.66 -16.74 -17.84
N ASN A 99 -6.05 -15.70 -17.26
CA ASN A 99 -4.77 -15.79 -16.57
C ASN A 99 -4.91 -15.95 -15.05
N LEU A 100 -6.13 -15.99 -14.52
CA LEU A 100 -6.43 -16.09 -13.09
C LEU A 100 -5.73 -14.99 -12.28
N THR A 101 -5.78 -13.77 -12.78
CA THR A 101 -5.15 -12.61 -12.10
C THR A 101 -6.15 -11.50 -11.89
N VAL A 102 -5.95 -10.74 -10.81
CA VAL A 102 -6.69 -9.51 -10.52
C VAL A 102 -5.70 -8.37 -10.34
N THR A 103 -5.97 -7.24 -10.97
CA THR A 103 -5.19 -6.01 -10.80
C THR A 103 -5.96 -5.07 -9.91
N VAL A 104 -5.32 -4.65 -8.81
CA VAL A 104 -5.96 -3.81 -7.79
C VAL A 104 -5.05 -2.67 -7.38
N GLU A 105 -5.65 -1.58 -6.92
CA GLU A 105 -4.95 -0.50 -6.23
C GLU A 105 -4.58 -0.91 -4.79
N PRO A 106 -3.55 -0.29 -4.18
CA PRO A 106 -3.00 -0.71 -2.89
C PRO A 106 -3.97 -0.57 -1.70
N GLY A 107 -4.95 0.33 -1.79
CA GLY A 107 -5.94 0.60 -0.74
C GLY A 107 -7.16 -0.32 -0.74
N VAL A 108 -7.28 -1.23 -1.72
CA VAL A 108 -8.36 -2.24 -1.72
C VAL A 108 -8.27 -3.09 -0.47
N LEU A 109 -9.40 -3.28 0.22
CA LEU A 109 -9.44 -4.12 1.42
C LEU A 109 -9.44 -5.61 1.07
N LEU A 110 -8.78 -6.42 1.89
CA LEU A 110 -8.75 -7.88 1.72
C LEU A 110 -10.16 -8.48 1.61
N MET A 111 -11.09 -8.00 2.45
CA MET A 111 -12.49 -8.48 2.45
C MET A 111 -13.21 -8.13 1.14
N GLU A 112 -12.95 -6.96 0.57
CA GLU A 112 -13.54 -6.51 -0.70
C GLU A 112 -13.01 -7.33 -1.88
N LEU A 113 -11.69 -7.55 -1.93
CA LEU A 113 -11.08 -8.41 -2.93
C LEU A 113 -11.63 -9.83 -2.86
N SER A 114 -11.69 -10.41 -1.65
CA SER A 114 -12.20 -11.78 -1.45
C SER A 114 -13.64 -11.90 -1.93
N ALA A 115 -14.52 -11.00 -1.53
CA ALA A 115 -15.91 -10.99 -1.96
C ALA A 115 -16.04 -10.82 -3.48
N TYR A 116 -15.27 -9.90 -4.06
CA TYR A 116 -15.30 -9.63 -5.50
C TYR A 116 -14.92 -10.87 -6.33
N VAL A 117 -13.84 -11.58 -5.97
CA VAL A 117 -13.44 -12.78 -6.74
C VAL A 117 -14.36 -13.97 -6.49
N GLU A 118 -14.94 -14.09 -5.29
CA GLU A 118 -15.95 -15.12 -4.98
C GLU A 118 -17.25 -14.94 -5.79
N ASP A 119 -17.68 -13.71 -6.03
CA ASP A 119 -18.82 -13.37 -6.89
C ASP A 119 -18.58 -13.75 -8.38
N HIS A 120 -17.32 -14.00 -8.75
CA HIS A 120 -16.91 -14.46 -10.09
C HIS A 120 -16.49 -15.94 -10.10
N ASP A 121 -16.87 -16.72 -9.09
CA ASP A 121 -16.53 -18.14 -8.95
C ASP A 121 -15.02 -18.43 -8.75
N PHE A 122 -14.26 -17.45 -8.29
CA PHE A 122 -12.83 -17.61 -7.96
C PHE A 122 -12.59 -17.55 -6.44
N PHE A 123 -11.36 -17.83 -6.03
CA PHE A 123 -10.96 -17.87 -4.63
C PHE A 123 -9.58 -17.21 -4.44
N TYR A 124 -9.50 -16.23 -3.53
CA TYR A 124 -8.23 -15.64 -3.09
C TYR A 124 -7.71 -16.37 -1.85
N PRO A 125 -6.63 -17.17 -1.96
CA PRO A 125 -6.22 -18.09 -0.89
C PRO A 125 -5.60 -17.42 0.35
N PRO A 126 -4.79 -16.35 0.28
CA PRO A 126 -4.21 -15.73 1.46
C PRO A 126 -5.28 -15.22 2.44
N ASP A 127 -5.14 -15.58 3.71
CA ASP A 127 -6.07 -15.19 4.79
C ASP A 127 -5.29 -14.80 6.04
N PRO A 128 -4.73 -13.59 6.08
CA PRO A 128 -3.95 -13.10 7.22
C PRO A 128 -4.75 -12.86 8.50
N GLY A 129 -6.06 -13.07 8.47
CA GLY A 129 -6.93 -12.92 9.63
C GLY A 129 -7.53 -11.53 9.76
N GLU A 130 -6.78 -10.47 9.51
CA GLU A 130 -7.28 -9.09 9.52
C GLU A 130 -7.85 -8.73 8.13
N LYS A 131 -9.19 -8.76 8.05
CA LYS A 131 -9.90 -8.58 6.78
C LYS A 131 -10.04 -7.13 6.33
N SER A 132 -9.88 -6.19 7.24
CA SER A 132 -9.85 -4.75 6.97
C SER A 132 -8.46 -4.26 6.56
N ALA A 133 -7.44 -5.13 6.51
CA ALA A 133 -6.14 -4.81 5.97
C ALA A 133 -6.22 -4.48 4.48
N THR A 134 -5.40 -3.54 4.03
CA THR A 134 -5.27 -3.22 2.60
C THR A 134 -4.36 -4.20 1.88
N ILE A 135 -4.61 -4.46 0.61
CA ILE A 135 -3.79 -5.36 -0.22
C ILE A 135 -2.35 -4.85 -0.29
N GLY A 136 -2.13 -3.53 -0.46
CA GLY A 136 -0.79 -2.95 -0.43
C GLY A 136 -0.06 -3.20 0.90
N GLY A 137 -0.76 -3.10 2.02
CA GLY A 137 -0.22 -3.44 3.35
C GLY A 137 0.14 -4.91 3.47
N ASN A 138 -0.74 -5.82 3.02
CA ASN A 138 -0.51 -7.27 3.03
C ASN A 138 0.72 -7.66 2.18
N ILE A 139 0.92 -7.01 1.03
CA ILE A 139 2.09 -7.22 0.18
C ILE A 139 3.34 -6.73 0.90
N SER A 140 3.34 -5.51 1.42
CA SER A 140 4.50 -4.87 2.06
C SER A 140 5.04 -5.65 3.26
N THR A 141 4.15 -6.30 4.02
CA THR A 141 4.52 -7.10 5.20
C THR A 141 4.58 -8.60 4.91
N ASN A 142 4.32 -9.01 3.68
CA ASN A 142 4.15 -10.42 3.30
C ASN A 142 3.19 -11.14 4.25
N ALA A 143 1.98 -10.60 4.41
CA ALA A 143 1.03 -11.08 5.41
C ALA A 143 0.70 -12.56 5.20
N GLY A 144 0.84 -13.33 6.27
CA GLY A 144 0.45 -14.74 6.33
C GLY A 144 -0.84 -14.91 7.13
N GLY A 145 -1.17 -16.14 7.49
CA GLY A 145 -2.36 -16.40 8.30
C GLY A 145 -2.63 -17.89 8.48
N MET A 146 -3.81 -18.22 8.98
CA MET A 146 -4.18 -19.58 9.34
C MET A 146 -4.16 -20.57 8.17
N ARG A 147 -4.35 -20.10 6.94
CA ARG A 147 -4.33 -20.93 5.73
C ARG A 147 -2.94 -21.07 5.09
N ALA A 148 -1.92 -20.36 5.63
CA ALA A 148 -0.61 -20.27 5.02
C ALA A 148 0.12 -21.61 4.89
N VAL A 149 -0.09 -22.55 5.82
CA VAL A 149 0.49 -23.91 5.74
C VAL A 149 0.03 -24.66 4.49
N LYS A 150 -1.21 -24.42 4.04
CA LYS A 150 -1.75 -25.10 2.84
C LYS A 150 -1.53 -24.28 1.56
N TYR A 151 -1.73 -22.98 1.64
CA TYR A 151 -1.84 -22.14 0.45
C TYR A 151 -0.64 -21.19 0.26
N GLY A 152 0.24 -21.07 1.24
CA GLY A 152 1.30 -20.07 1.20
C GLY A 152 0.89 -18.71 1.77
N VAL A 153 1.68 -17.70 1.51
CA VAL A 153 1.55 -16.34 2.03
C VAL A 153 1.29 -15.34 0.90
N THR A 154 1.09 -14.07 1.21
CA THR A 154 0.72 -13.04 0.21
C THR A 154 1.67 -12.98 -0.97
N ARG A 155 3.01 -13.00 -0.76
CA ARG A 155 4.00 -12.90 -1.86
C ARG A 155 3.90 -14.02 -2.89
N ASP A 156 3.41 -15.21 -2.48
CA ASP A 156 3.27 -16.36 -3.39
C ASP A 156 2.21 -16.10 -4.47
N TYR A 157 1.37 -15.07 -4.30
CA TYR A 157 0.29 -14.67 -5.19
C TYR A 157 0.56 -13.35 -5.92
N VAL A 158 1.65 -12.66 -5.61
CA VAL A 158 2.01 -11.41 -6.27
C VAL A 158 2.76 -11.72 -7.56
N MET A 159 2.15 -11.40 -8.71
CA MET A 159 2.75 -11.59 -10.02
C MET A 159 3.49 -10.36 -10.52
N GLY A 160 3.03 -9.18 -10.17
CA GLY A 160 3.65 -7.93 -10.56
C GLY A 160 3.26 -6.78 -9.64
N LEU A 161 4.11 -5.76 -9.61
CA LEU A 161 3.95 -4.56 -8.81
C LEU A 161 4.26 -3.32 -9.66
N GLU A 162 3.43 -2.29 -9.52
CA GLU A 162 3.82 -0.93 -9.83
C GLU A 162 4.26 -0.27 -8.53
N VAL A 163 5.44 0.33 -8.52
CA VAL A 163 6.02 0.97 -7.34
C VAL A 163 6.54 2.36 -7.67
N VAL A 164 6.49 3.23 -6.66
CA VAL A 164 7.15 4.54 -6.70
C VAL A 164 8.43 4.46 -5.89
N LEU A 165 9.56 4.68 -6.53
CA LEU A 165 10.87 4.69 -5.90
C LEU A 165 11.10 5.97 -5.07
N PRO A 166 12.10 5.99 -4.18
CA PRO A 166 12.37 7.16 -3.33
C PRO A 166 12.58 8.47 -4.11
N ASP A 167 13.13 8.41 -5.32
CA ASP A 167 13.36 9.57 -6.19
C ASP A 167 12.12 10.04 -6.97
N GLY A 168 10.97 9.38 -6.75
CA GLY A 168 9.71 9.63 -7.44
C GLY A 168 9.57 8.90 -8.78
N THR A 169 10.50 8.02 -9.16
CA THR A 169 10.38 7.23 -10.38
C THR A 169 9.29 6.18 -10.22
N ILE A 170 8.31 6.14 -11.13
CA ILE A 170 7.32 5.07 -11.23
C ILE A 170 7.92 3.94 -12.07
N THR A 171 7.90 2.73 -11.56
CA THR A 171 8.44 1.55 -12.27
C THR A 171 7.58 0.32 -11.99
N GLN A 172 7.76 -0.72 -12.83
CA GLN A 172 7.03 -1.98 -12.71
C GLN A 172 8.00 -3.14 -12.56
N PHE A 173 7.65 -4.07 -11.67
CA PHE A 173 8.36 -5.33 -11.45
C PHE A 173 7.41 -6.50 -11.66
N GLY A 174 7.92 -7.58 -12.28
CA GLY A 174 7.11 -8.77 -12.59
C GLY A 174 6.13 -8.54 -13.73
N GLY A 175 5.03 -9.29 -13.73
CA GLY A 175 3.98 -9.28 -14.76
C GLY A 175 3.21 -10.59 -14.81
N LYS A 176 2.20 -10.70 -15.69
CA LYS A 176 1.33 -11.88 -15.85
C LYS A 176 2.07 -13.05 -16.53
N VAL A 177 3.23 -13.48 -15.98
CA VAL A 177 4.02 -14.57 -16.53
C VAL A 177 4.25 -15.65 -15.46
N VAL A 178 4.00 -16.91 -15.81
CA VAL A 178 4.15 -18.05 -14.89
C VAL A 178 5.62 -18.32 -14.54
N LYS A 179 6.54 -17.98 -15.44
CA LYS A 179 7.98 -18.19 -15.25
C LYS A 179 8.78 -17.04 -15.86
N ASN A 180 9.66 -16.46 -15.05
CA ASN A 180 10.68 -15.54 -15.51
C ASN A 180 12.07 -16.08 -15.14
N SER A 181 12.97 -16.23 -16.11
CA SER A 181 14.33 -16.75 -15.92
C SER A 181 15.41 -15.72 -16.26
N SER A 182 15.04 -14.46 -16.47
CA SER A 182 15.94 -13.38 -16.91
C SER A 182 16.35 -12.45 -15.77
N GLY A 183 16.94 -12.96 -14.70
CA GLY A 183 17.47 -12.15 -13.61
C GLY A 183 16.84 -12.48 -12.25
N TYR A 184 17.06 -11.58 -11.29
CA TYR A 184 16.46 -11.68 -9.95
C TYR A 184 14.98 -11.33 -9.98
N ASP A 185 14.21 -11.94 -9.09
CA ASP A 185 12.81 -11.59 -8.90
C ASP A 185 12.70 -10.36 -7.98
N LEU A 186 12.67 -9.20 -8.61
CA LEU A 186 12.66 -7.90 -7.89
C LEU A 186 11.33 -7.61 -7.18
N LYS A 187 10.25 -8.35 -7.48
CA LYS A 187 8.99 -8.19 -6.75
C LYS A 187 9.06 -8.71 -5.30
N ASP A 188 10.04 -9.59 -5.02
CA ASP A 188 10.26 -10.18 -3.70
C ASP A 188 11.24 -9.36 -2.83
N LEU A 189 11.84 -8.30 -3.37
CA LEU A 189 12.73 -7.38 -2.65
C LEU A 189 11.96 -6.24 -2.02
#